data_f1377a0ca8c8f1ce55be09b78b923939
#
_entry.id   f1377a0ca8c8f1ce55be09b78b923939
#
_cell.length_a   1.000
_cell.length_b   1.000
_cell.length_c   1.000
_cell.angle_alpha   90.00
_cell.angle_beta   90.00
_cell.angle_gamma   90.00
#
_symmetry.space_group_name_H-M   'P 1'
#
loop_
_entity.id
_entity.type
_entity.pdbx_description
1 polymer ?
#
loop_
_entity_poly.entity_id
_entity_poly.type
_entity_poly.pdbx_seq_one_letter_code
_entity_poly.pdbx_strand_id
1 'polypeptide(L)'
;MRLEVLDWGGSGPPLVFLSGLQDVAHGFDDFAPRFTDHHHVLAITRRGYGASSQPSSGYDLATRVADLRAVLDSLRLSRVALVGHSIAGDELTAFAGAYPARVIQLVYLDAAYDHSGLTDLLGESPPPPPMLRADSASPAAVQSYLRRVYGMHIPEAQLRAIGRYDAAGRLVANVTPDAIDSLMLAGCGHPDYGAVRASALVIDAVIDSAPQVFPDWAALDSSRRNTARRFTAALQAWAVAGRARVRRELPGAELLELHGANHYVFSSHPAEVTQAMRAFLAPDREHAAPSALPPGGS
;
A
#
# COMPACT_ATOMS: atom_id res chain seq x y z
N MET A 1 8.62 -17.92 -13.10
CA MET A 1 7.90 -16.64 -13.18
C MET A 1 8.91 -15.52 -13.03
N ARG A 2 8.70 -14.36 -13.66
CA ARG A 2 9.54 -13.17 -13.52
C ARG A 2 8.78 -12.13 -12.72
N LEU A 3 9.43 -11.53 -11.71
CA LEU A 3 8.92 -10.36 -11.00
C LEU A 3 9.93 -9.21 -11.17
N GLU A 4 9.41 -8.02 -11.37
CA GLU A 4 10.19 -6.80 -11.42
C GLU A 4 10.60 -6.40 -10.00
N VAL A 5 11.86 -6.02 -9.85
CA VAL A 5 12.40 -5.45 -8.62
C VAL A 5 13.12 -4.16 -8.98
N LEU A 6 12.77 -3.07 -8.31
CA LEU A 6 13.52 -1.83 -8.35
C LEU A 6 14.51 -1.82 -7.19
N ASP A 7 15.71 -1.34 -7.45
CA ASP A 7 16.80 -1.22 -6.47
C ASP A 7 17.34 0.21 -6.53
N TRP A 8 17.07 0.98 -5.49
CA TRP A 8 17.61 2.35 -5.36
C TRP A 8 18.98 2.37 -4.67
N GLY A 9 19.52 1.20 -4.33
CA GLY A 9 20.81 1.09 -3.66
C GLY A 9 20.75 1.45 -2.18
N GLY A 10 21.84 2.01 -1.69
CA GLY A 10 22.04 2.29 -0.27
C GLY A 10 22.81 1.15 0.43
N SER A 11 23.16 1.39 1.69
CA SER A 11 23.90 0.43 2.52
C SER A 11 23.24 0.27 3.88
N GLY A 12 23.19 -0.95 4.40
CA GLY A 12 22.54 -1.27 5.67
C GLY A 12 21.51 -2.39 5.52
N PRO A 13 20.63 -2.58 6.54
CA PRO A 13 19.61 -3.60 6.49
C PRO A 13 18.67 -3.40 5.28
N PRO A 14 18.24 -4.48 4.61
CA PRO A 14 17.32 -4.37 3.48
C PRO A 14 15.96 -3.84 3.91
N LEU A 15 15.44 -2.84 3.16
CA LEU A 15 14.12 -2.26 3.29
C LEU A 15 13.36 -2.53 1.98
N VAL A 16 12.32 -3.35 2.04
CA VAL A 16 11.61 -3.83 0.86
C VAL A 16 10.18 -3.32 0.86
N PHE A 17 9.81 -2.59 -0.19
CA PHE A 17 8.50 -2.00 -0.39
C PHE A 17 7.60 -2.89 -1.26
N LEU A 18 6.32 -2.99 -0.87
CA LEU A 18 5.24 -3.63 -1.62
C LEU A 18 4.12 -2.62 -1.86
N SER A 19 3.75 -2.44 -3.13
CA SER A 19 2.75 -1.45 -3.56
C SER A 19 1.30 -1.89 -3.31
N GLY A 20 0.34 -0.99 -3.50
CA GLY A 20 -1.10 -1.24 -3.41
C GLY A 20 -1.69 -2.02 -4.60
N LEU A 21 -3.01 -2.14 -4.64
CA LEU A 21 -3.74 -2.66 -5.80
C LEU A 21 -3.50 -1.74 -7.00
N GLN A 22 -3.30 -2.30 -8.19
CA GLN A 22 -3.03 -1.59 -9.45
C GLN A 22 -1.69 -0.83 -9.49
N ASP A 23 -0.95 -0.78 -8.40
CA ASP A 23 0.34 -0.11 -8.31
C ASP A 23 1.51 -1.05 -8.65
N VAL A 24 2.61 -0.44 -9.06
CA VAL A 24 3.90 -1.09 -9.31
C VAL A 24 4.98 -0.50 -8.39
N ALA A 25 6.17 -1.06 -8.39
CA ALA A 25 7.30 -0.59 -7.57
C ALA A 25 7.62 0.91 -7.80
N HIS A 26 7.43 1.41 -9.03
CA HIS A 26 7.60 2.83 -9.38
C HIS A 26 6.69 3.81 -8.60
N GLY A 27 5.66 3.33 -7.92
CA GLY A 27 4.86 4.16 -7.00
C GLY A 27 5.66 4.78 -5.88
N PHE A 28 6.81 4.21 -5.57
CA PHE A 28 7.69 4.69 -4.51
C PHE A 28 8.91 5.48 -5.01
N ASP A 29 9.03 5.80 -6.31
CA ASP A 29 10.21 6.48 -6.87
C ASP A 29 10.54 7.80 -6.17
N ASP A 30 9.52 8.58 -5.78
CA ASP A 30 9.70 9.86 -5.09
C ASP A 30 9.87 9.72 -3.56
N PHE A 31 9.66 8.52 -3.02
CA PHE A 31 9.63 8.29 -1.58
C PHE A 31 10.72 7.34 -1.08
N ALA A 32 10.87 6.16 -1.68
CA ALA A 32 11.79 5.13 -1.23
C ALA A 32 13.27 5.58 -1.18
N PRO A 33 13.78 6.42 -2.13
CA PRO A 33 15.15 6.90 -2.07
C PRO A 33 15.52 7.68 -0.81
N ARG A 34 14.52 8.16 -0.05
CA ARG A 34 14.73 8.89 1.21
C ARG A 34 15.36 8.03 2.32
N PHE A 35 15.46 6.71 2.13
CA PHE A 35 15.97 5.76 3.13
C PHE A 35 17.32 5.14 2.74
N THR A 36 17.89 5.49 1.58
CA THR A 36 19.14 4.90 1.07
C THR A 36 20.39 5.28 1.86
N ASP A 37 20.30 6.28 2.72
CA ASP A 37 21.36 6.69 3.63
C ASP A 37 21.62 5.65 4.76
N HIS A 38 20.63 4.83 5.12
CA HIS A 38 20.72 3.85 6.21
C HIS A 38 20.22 2.45 5.83
N HIS A 39 19.68 2.26 4.65
CA HIS A 39 19.11 0.98 4.20
C HIS A 39 19.50 0.67 2.76
N HIS A 40 19.59 -0.62 2.41
CA HIS A 40 19.51 -1.07 1.03
C HIS A 40 18.04 -1.13 0.64
N VAL A 41 17.60 -0.25 -0.25
CA VAL A 41 16.18 0.02 -0.52
C VAL A 41 15.73 -0.60 -1.83
N LEU A 42 14.72 -1.47 -1.74
CA LEU A 42 14.15 -2.19 -2.89
C LEU A 42 12.61 -2.06 -2.89
N ALA A 43 12.01 -2.24 -4.07
CA ALA A 43 10.59 -2.49 -4.16
C ALA A 43 10.28 -3.60 -5.17
N ILE A 44 9.21 -4.34 -4.92
CA ILE A 44 8.79 -5.47 -5.75
C ILE A 44 7.46 -5.12 -6.41
N THR A 45 7.41 -5.22 -7.75
CA THR A 45 6.15 -5.22 -8.50
C THR A 45 5.57 -6.63 -8.48
N ARG A 46 4.37 -6.78 -7.91
CA ARG A 46 3.65 -8.05 -7.77
C ARG A 46 3.36 -8.68 -9.13
N ARG A 47 3.14 -10.01 -9.12
CA ARG A 47 2.53 -10.70 -10.28
C ARG A 47 1.27 -9.96 -10.76
N GLY A 48 1.04 -9.94 -12.05
CA GLY A 48 -0.11 -9.30 -12.67
C GLY A 48 0.09 -7.84 -13.05
N TYR A 49 1.10 -7.16 -12.48
CA TYR A 49 1.30 -5.72 -12.66
C TYR A 49 2.60 -5.39 -13.38
N GLY A 50 2.61 -4.26 -14.09
CA GLY A 50 3.78 -3.65 -14.70
C GLY A 50 4.59 -4.61 -15.56
N ALA A 51 5.91 -4.67 -15.32
CA ALA A 51 6.82 -5.55 -16.03
C ALA A 51 6.92 -6.98 -15.44
N SER A 52 6.17 -7.26 -14.37
CA SER A 52 6.04 -8.59 -13.81
C SER A 52 5.18 -9.51 -14.66
N SER A 53 5.39 -10.82 -14.57
CA SER A 53 4.58 -11.83 -15.28
C SER A 53 3.10 -11.71 -14.89
N GLN A 54 2.22 -11.93 -15.88
CA GLN A 54 0.76 -11.90 -15.72
C GLN A 54 0.17 -13.31 -15.95
N PRO A 55 0.31 -14.24 -15.00
CA PRO A 55 -0.26 -15.57 -15.11
C PRO A 55 -1.80 -15.52 -15.05
N SER A 56 -2.47 -16.57 -15.52
CA SER A 56 -3.94 -16.67 -15.48
C SER A 56 -4.50 -17.02 -14.09
N SER A 57 -3.64 -17.36 -13.10
CA SER A 57 -4.04 -17.79 -11.76
C SER A 57 -2.93 -17.53 -10.73
N GLY A 58 -3.21 -17.86 -9.46
CA GLY A 58 -2.25 -17.74 -8.37
C GLY A 58 -2.23 -16.33 -7.77
N TYR A 59 -3.36 -15.67 -7.71
CA TYR A 59 -3.52 -14.35 -7.10
C TYR A 59 -3.97 -14.42 -5.63
N ASP A 60 -4.10 -15.62 -5.10
CA ASP A 60 -4.36 -15.87 -3.67
C ASP A 60 -3.19 -15.42 -2.79
N LEU A 61 -3.49 -15.13 -1.53
CA LEU A 61 -2.52 -14.60 -0.57
C LEU A 61 -1.32 -15.54 -0.36
N ALA A 62 -1.56 -16.85 -0.29
CA ALA A 62 -0.49 -17.82 -0.06
C ALA A 62 0.53 -17.83 -1.21
N THR A 63 0.03 -17.71 -2.45
CA THR A 63 0.88 -17.64 -3.65
C THR A 63 1.67 -16.31 -3.68
N ARG A 64 1.06 -15.19 -3.31
CA ARG A 64 1.76 -13.88 -3.23
C ARG A 64 2.85 -13.87 -2.16
N VAL A 65 2.60 -14.49 -1.01
CA VAL A 65 3.59 -14.69 0.06
C VAL A 65 4.73 -15.59 -0.40
N ALA A 66 4.44 -16.65 -1.17
CA ALA A 66 5.47 -17.51 -1.75
C ALA A 66 6.34 -16.76 -2.78
N ASP A 67 5.74 -15.86 -3.56
CA ASP A 67 6.48 -14.98 -4.48
C ASP A 67 7.44 -14.06 -3.75
N LEU A 68 6.95 -13.37 -2.71
CA LEU A 68 7.81 -12.53 -1.86
C LEU A 68 8.98 -13.32 -1.33
N ARG A 69 8.74 -14.51 -0.77
CA ARG A 69 9.81 -15.39 -0.30
C ARG A 69 10.83 -15.71 -1.40
N ALA A 70 10.32 -16.11 -2.59
CA ALA A 70 11.18 -16.50 -3.70
C ALA A 70 12.07 -15.32 -4.20
N VAL A 71 11.53 -14.09 -4.21
CA VAL A 71 12.30 -12.88 -4.54
C VAL A 71 13.40 -12.66 -3.50
N LEU A 72 13.05 -12.68 -2.20
CA LEU A 72 14.02 -12.47 -1.13
C LEU A 72 15.14 -13.53 -1.16
N ASP A 73 14.80 -14.80 -1.43
CA ASP A 73 15.77 -15.90 -1.55
C ASP A 73 16.68 -15.71 -2.78
N SER A 74 16.12 -15.27 -3.93
CA SER A 74 16.90 -14.99 -5.15
C SER A 74 17.89 -13.84 -4.96
N LEU A 75 17.51 -12.84 -4.18
CA LEU A 75 18.34 -11.68 -3.83
C LEU A 75 19.27 -11.96 -2.65
N ARG A 76 19.22 -13.17 -2.06
CA ARG A 76 20.00 -13.57 -0.87
C ARG A 76 19.74 -12.68 0.35
N LEU A 77 18.55 -12.14 0.47
CA LEU A 77 18.12 -11.31 1.60
C LEU A 77 17.58 -12.23 2.70
N SER A 78 18.39 -12.53 3.70
CA SER A 78 18.03 -13.46 4.79
C SER A 78 16.98 -12.88 5.73
N ARG A 79 17.09 -11.58 6.05
CA ARG A 79 16.15 -10.82 6.90
C ARG A 79 15.93 -9.44 6.29
N VAL A 80 14.69 -8.93 6.37
CA VAL A 80 14.30 -7.65 5.77
C VAL A 80 13.33 -6.88 6.67
N ALA A 81 13.38 -5.55 6.59
CA ALA A 81 12.25 -4.73 6.97
C ALA A 81 11.29 -4.65 5.77
N LEU A 82 9.98 -4.82 6.02
CA LEU A 82 8.96 -4.79 4.98
C LEU A 82 8.07 -3.56 5.16
N VAL A 83 7.81 -2.88 4.06
CA VAL A 83 6.90 -1.73 3.98
C VAL A 83 5.79 -2.07 2.99
N GLY A 84 4.55 -2.00 3.41
CA GLY A 84 3.40 -2.31 2.54
C GLY A 84 2.38 -1.18 2.50
N HIS A 85 1.93 -0.86 1.29
CA HIS A 85 0.83 0.07 1.07
C HIS A 85 -0.47 -0.70 0.76
N SER A 86 -1.59 -0.27 1.36
CA SER A 86 -2.92 -0.80 1.01
C SER A 86 -2.98 -2.33 1.17
N ILE A 87 -3.46 -3.06 0.15
CA ILE A 87 -3.58 -4.53 0.17
C ILE A 87 -2.27 -5.27 0.45
N ALA A 88 -1.11 -4.61 0.32
CA ALA A 88 0.16 -5.22 0.71
C ALA A 88 0.24 -5.54 2.21
N GLY A 89 -0.59 -4.91 3.03
CA GLY A 89 -0.70 -5.23 4.45
C GLY A 89 -1.05 -6.69 4.72
N ASP A 90 -1.89 -7.31 3.85
CA ASP A 90 -2.20 -8.74 3.94
C ASP A 90 -0.95 -9.59 3.73
N GLU A 91 -0.13 -9.23 2.72
CA GLU A 91 1.11 -9.95 2.41
C GLU A 91 2.15 -9.78 3.53
N LEU A 92 2.29 -8.57 4.08
CA LEU A 92 3.18 -8.31 5.21
C LEU A 92 2.81 -9.17 6.41
N THR A 93 1.53 -9.14 6.78
CA THR A 93 1.00 -9.87 7.95
C THR A 93 1.18 -11.38 7.76
N ALA A 94 0.77 -11.92 6.61
CA ALA A 94 0.87 -13.34 6.32
C ALA A 94 2.33 -13.82 6.21
N PHE A 95 3.20 -13.02 5.59
CA PHE A 95 4.63 -13.33 5.50
C PHE A 95 5.30 -13.33 6.87
N ALA A 96 5.02 -12.33 7.71
CA ALA A 96 5.57 -12.24 9.06
C ALA A 96 5.11 -13.38 9.97
N GLY A 97 3.86 -13.81 9.84
CA GLY A 97 3.33 -14.98 10.55
C GLY A 97 3.97 -16.28 10.10
N ALA A 98 4.12 -16.48 8.78
CA ALA A 98 4.70 -17.70 8.22
C ALA A 98 6.23 -17.79 8.37
N TYR A 99 6.93 -16.65 8.32
CA TYR A 99 8.39 -16.58 8.32
C TYR A 99 8.93 -15.56 9.32
N PRO A 100 8.62 -15.65 10.63
CA PRO A 100 8.98 -14.63 11.61
C PRO A 100 10.48 -14.36 11.70
N ALA A 101 11.32 -15.36 11.48
CA ALA A 101 12.77 -15.21 11.47
C ALA A 101 13.33 -14.39 10.27
N ARG A 102 12.50 -14.15 9.24
CA ARG A 102 12.86 -13.42 8.01
C ARG A 102 12.53 -11.93 8.11
N VAL A 103 11.77 -11.50 9.12
CA VAL A 103 11.29 -10.14 9.27
C VAL A 103 12.04 -9.43 10.39
N ILE A 104 12.56 -8.24 10.09
CA ILE A 104 13.16 -7.33 11.07
C ILE A 104 12.05 -6.47 11.68
N GLN A 105 11.35 -5.72 10.84
CA GLN A 105 10.31 -4.76 11.21
C GLN A 105 9.25 -4.69 10.11
N LEU A 106 8.05 -4.26 10.45
CA LEU A 106 6.94 -4.04 9.53
C LEU A 106 6.49 -2.58 9.55
N VAL A 107 6.22 -2.02 8.38
CA VAL A 107 5.60 -0.70 8.25
C VAL A 107 4.37 -0.84 7.36
N TYR A 108 3.21 -0.49 7.90
CA TYR A 108 1.94 -0.46 7.19
C TYR A 108 1.62 0.99 6.80
N LEU A 109 1.55 1.27 5.51
CA LEU A 109 1.19 2.57 4.97
C LEU A 109 -0.27 2.53 4.50
N ASP A 110 -1.19 2.95 5.35
CA ASP A 110 -2.65 2.85 5.18
C ASP A 110 -3.06 1.42 4.74
N ALA A 111 -2.55 0.42 5.45
CA ALA A 111 -2.50 -0.98 5.02
C ALA A 111 -2.92 -1.99 6.09
N ALA A 112 -3.11 -1.57 7.35
CA ALA A 112 -3.41 -2.50 8.45
C ALA A 112 -4.92 -2.71 8.60
N TYR A 113 -5.56 -3.19 7.54
CA TYR A 113 -7.01 -3.40 7.47
C TYR A 113 -7.35 -4.86 7.14
N ASP A 114 -8.63 -5.20 7.27
CA ASP A 114 -9.18 -6.45 6.76
C ASP A 114 -9.74 -6.20 5.35
N HIS A 115 -9.00 -6.64 4.35
CA HIS A 115 -9.37 -6.42 2.95
C HIS A 115 -10.31 -7.50 2.38
N SER A 116 -10.72 -8.49 3.17
CA SER A 116 -11.57 -9.60 2.70
C SER A 116 -12.95 -9.16 2.19
N GLY A 117 -13.48 -8.02 2.70
CA GLY A 117 -14.74 -7.42 2.26
C GLY A 117 -14.57 -6.17 1.39
N LEU A 118 -13.34 -5.85 0.95
CA LEU A 118 -13.05 -4.59 0.27
C LEU A 118 -13.79 -4.44 -1.06
N THR A 119 -14.02 -5.54 -1.79
CA THR A 119 -14.75 -5.51 -3.06
C THR A 119 -16.17 -4.97 -2.89
N ASP A 120 -16.89 -5.45 -1.87
CA ASP A 120 -18.26 -5.01 -1.61
C ASP A 120 -18.29 -3.54 -1.20
N LEU A 121 -17.37 -3.13 -0.33
CA LEU A 121 -17.22 -1.74 0.09
C LEU A 121 -16.94 -0.81 -1.09
N LEU A 122 -15.99 -1.14 -1.96
CA LEU A 122 -15.65 -0.35 -3.14
C LEU A 122 -16.81 -0.28 -4.14
N GLY A 123 -17.63 -1.32 -4.22
CA GLY A 123 -18.84 -1.35 -5.05
C GLY A 123 -19.89 -0.31 -4.67
N GLU A 124 -19.85 0.21 -3.44
CA GLU A 124 -20.77 1.29 -2.98
C GLU A 124 -20.28 2.70 -3.38
N SER A 125 -19.06 2.84 -3.90
CA SER A 125 -18.52 4.13 -4.33
C SER A 125 -19.30 4.67 -5.54
N PRO A 126 -19.59 5.99 -5.59
CA PRO A 126 -20.10 6.57 -6.82
C PRO A 126 -19.07 6.40 -7.94
N PRO A 127 -19.51 6.08 -9.17
CA PRO A 127 -18.57 5.94 -10.28
C PRO A 127 -17.82 7.27 -10.50
N PRO A 128 -16.50 7.21 -10.79
CA PRO A 128 -15.74 8.42 -11.08
C PRO A 128 -16.27 9.10 -12.34
N PRO A 129 -16.03 10.41 -12.52
CA PRO A 129 -16.31 11.07 -13.77
C PRO A 129 -15.50 10.39 -14.90
N PRO A 130 -16.10 10.20 -16.09
CA PRO A 130 -15.39 9.55 -17.20
C PRO A 130 -14.16 10.34 -17.59
N MET A 131 -13.07 9.63 -17.89
CA MET A 131 -11.87 10.22 -18.46
C MET A 131 -12.17 10.73 -19.87
N LEU A 132 -12.01 12.02 -20.09
CA LEU A 132 -12.20 12.64 -21.40
C LEU A 132 -10.99 12.40 -22.29
N ARG A 133 -11.15 12.63 -23.61
CA ARG A 133 -10.04 12.51 -24.56
C ARG A 133 -8.85 13.44 -24.21
N ALA A 134 -9.12 14.60 -23.63
CA ALA A 134 -8.07 15.51 -23.16
C ALA A 134 -7.31 14.94 -21.96
N ASP A 135 -8.00 14.26 -21.04
CA ASP A 135 -7.40 13.68 -19.83
C ASP A 135 -6.45 12.50 -20.16
N SER A 136 -6.66 11.81 -21.28
CA SER A 136 -5.80 10.70 -21.74
C SER A 136 -4.68 11.13 -22.70
N ALA A 137 -4.53 12.42 -23.00
CA ALA A 137 -3.67 12.92 -24.07
C ALA A 137 -2.16 12.71 -23.83
N SER A 138 -1.75 12.55 -22.57
CA SER A 138 -0.35 12.31 -22.15
C SER A 138 -0.32 11.80 -20.71
N PRO A 139 0.82 11.27 -20.20
CA PRO A 139 0.97 10.96 -18.78
C PRO A 139 0.66 12.15 -17.87
N ALA A 140 1.07 13.36 -18.23
CA ALA A 140 0.77 14.57 -17.48
C ALA A 140 -0.74 14.91 -17.44
N ALA A 141 -1.47 14.64 -18.54
CA ALA A 141 -2.93 14.79 -18.55
C ALA A 141 -3.62 13.75 -17.67
N VAL A 142 -3.16 12.49 -17.70
CA VAL A 142 -3.62 11.42 -16.81
C VAL A 142 -3.37 11.81 -15.35
N GLN A 143 -2.17 12.31 -15.02
CA GLN A 143 -1.85 12.80 -13.68
C GLN A 143 -2.79 13.92 -13.22
N SER A 144 -3.12 14.84 -14.13
CA SER A 144 -4.05 15.94 -13.83
C SER A 144 -5.46 15.44 -13.55
N TYR A 145 -5.91 14.40 -14.28
CA TYR A 145 -7.18 13.72 -14.01
C TYR A 145 -7.17 13.03 -12.64
N LEU A 146 -6.15 12.24 -12.33
CA LEU A 146 -6.03 11.51 -11.06
C LEU A 146 -5.98 12.48 -9.86
N ARG A 147 -5.28 13.59 -10.00
CA ARG A 147 -5.23 14.63 -8.96
C ARG A 147 -6.60 15.27 -8.76
N ARG A 148 -7.32 15.59 -9.84
CA ARG A 148 -8.63 16.22 -9.78
C ARG A 148 -9.68 15.31 -9.16
N VAL A 149 -9.69 14.02 -9.53
CA VAL A 149 -10.75 13.07 -9.16
C VAL A 149 -10.46 12.38 -7.83
N TYR A 150 -9.20 12.03 -7.59
CA TYR A 150 -8.80 11.20 -6.45
C TYR A 150 -7.83 11.88 -5.48
N GLY A 151 -7.38 13.11 -5.78
CA GLY A 151 -6.35 13.79 -4.98
C GLY A 151 -4.97 13.12 -5.04
N MET A 152 -4.75 12.20 -5.99
CA MET A 152 -3.55 11.38 -6.06
C MET A 152 -2.45 12.07 -6.86
N HIS A 153 -1.20 11.96 -6.34
CA HIS A 153 0.01 12.21 -7.11
C HIS A 153 0.72 10.87 -7.33
N ILE A 154 0.89 10.52 -8.59
CA ILE A 154 1.51 9.27 -9.05
C ILE A 154 2.80 9.63 -9.81
N PRO A 155 3.97 9.03 -9.51
CA PRO A 155 5.19 9.25 -10.30
C PRO A 155 4.98 8.91 -11.78
N GLU A 156 5.61 9.70 -12.68
CA GLU A 156 5.43 9.48 -14.12
C GLU A 156 5.88 8.08 -14.56
N ALA A 157 6.93 7.54 -13.95
CA ALA A 157 7.38 6.18 -14.23
C ALA A 157 6.30 5.14 -13.92
N GLN A 158 5.56 5.29 -12.82
CA GLN A 158 4.42 4.44 -12.52
C GLN A 158 3.32 4.59 -13.57
N LEU A 159 2.92 5.82 -13.94
CA LEU A 159 1.92 6.04 -14.98
C LEU A 159 2.28 5.34 -16.29
N ARG A 160 3.56 5.38 -16.66
CA ARG A 160 4.07 4.69 -17.85
C ARG A 160 4.11 3.17 -17.70
N ALA A 161 4.34 2.67 -16.50
CA ALA A 161 4.39 1.24 -16.23
C ALA A 161 2.99 0.59 -16.17
N ILE A 162 1.97 1.33 -15.70
CA ILE A 162 0.59 0.83 -15.60
C ILE A 162 -0.26 1.13 -16.84
N GLY A 163 0.12 2.10 -17.66
CA GLY A 163 -0.59 2.52 -18.87
C GLY A 163 0.13 2.15 -20.16
N ARG A 164 -0.64 1.76 -21.18
CA ARG A 164 -0.16 1.66 -22.56
C ARG A 164 -0.43 2.97 -23.29
N TYR A 165 0.62 3.54 -23.85
CA TYR A 165 0.56 4.80 -24.58
C TYR A 165 0.86 4.56 -26.07
N ASP A 166 0.13 5.25 -26.94
CA ASP A 166 0.38 5.23 -28.39
C ASP A 166 1.60 6.10 -28.78
N ALA A 167 1.93 6.12 -30.07
CA ALA A 167 3.06 6.91 -30.58
C ALA A 167 2.90 8.43 -30.38
N ALA A 168 1.68 8.92 -30.17
CA ALA A 168 1.39 10.31 -29.85
C ALA A 168 1.44 10.60 -28.33
N GLY A 169 1.77 9.60 -27.51
CA GLY A 169 1.83 9.70 -26.05
C GLY A 169 0.47 9.62 -25.35
N ARG A 170 -0.59 9.20 -26.04
CA ARG A 170 -1.93 9.07 -25.49
C ARG A 170 -2.10 7.73 -24.77
N LEU A 171 -2.69 7.73 -23.58
CA LEU A 171 -3.13 6.52 -22.90
C LEU A 171 -4.26 5.85 -23.71
N VAL A 172 -4.03 4.58 -24.10
CA VAL A 172 -4.98 3.78 -24.91
C VAL A 172 -5.53 2.57 -24.15
N ALA A 173 -4.84 2.08 -23.14
CA ALA A 173 -5.29 0.97 -22.30
C ALA A 173 -4.45 0.88 -21.01
N ASN A 174 -4.93 0.11 -20.04
CA ASN A 174 -4.10 -0.34 -18.93
C ASN A 174 -3.19 -1.50 -19.36
N VAL A 175 -2.03 -1.63 -18.73
CA VAL A 175 -1.13 -2.78 -18.90
C VAL A 175 -1.73 -4.02 -18.25
N THR A 176 -2.31 -3.87 -17.07
CA THR A 176 -2.95 -4.96 -16.32
C THR A 176 -4.42 -5.07 -16.73
N PRO A 177 -4.90 -6.26 -17.13
CA PRO A 177 -6.33 -6.51 -17.36
C PRO A 177 -7.16 -6.38 -16.06
N ASP A 178 -8.35 -5.79 -16.14
CA ASP A 178 -9.26 -5.58 -14.99
C ASP A 178 -9.59 -6.89 -14.24
N ALA A 179 -9.61 -8.03 -14.94
CA ALA A 179 -9.81 -9.35 -14.34
C ALA A 179 -8.75 -9.70 -13.28
N ILE A 180 -7.53 -9.19 -13.42
CA ILE A 180 -6.44 -9.42 -12.45
C ILE A 180 -6.75 -8.70 -11.13
N ASP A 181 -7.27 -7.48 -11.18
CA ASP A 181 -7.67 -6.73 -9.98
C ASP A 181 -8.75 -7.47 -9.20
N SER A 182 -9.75 -8.02 -9.91
CA SER A 182 -10.80 -8.84 -9.31
C SER A 182 -10.24 -10.11 -8.65
N LEU A 183 -9.30 -10.80 -9.31
CA LEU A 183 -8.63 -11.97 -8.75
C LEU A 183 -7.76 -11.62 -7.54
N MET A 184 -7.09 -10.46 -7.58
CA MET A 184 -6.25 -9.96 -6.50
C MET A 184 -7.08 -9.66 -5.25
N LEU A 185 -8.20 -8.96 -5.40
CA LEU A 185 -9.14 -8.65 -4.31
C LEU A 185 -9.79 -9.93 -3.75
N ALA A 186 -10.22 -10.85 -4.61
CA ALA A 186 -10.75 -12.14 -4.18
C ALA A 186 -9.71 -12.99 -3.42
N GLY A 187 -8.42 -12.73 -3.67
CA GLY A 187 -7.30 -13.37 -2.98
C GLY A 187 -6.90 -12.71 -1.66
N CYS A 188 -7.54 -11.61 -1.25
CA CYS A 188 -7.32 -11.01 0.06
C CYS A 188 -7.95 -11.89 1.16
N GLY A 189 -7.30 -11.92 2.33
CA GLY A 189 -7.75 -12.73 3.46
C GLY A 189 -7.92 -11.90 4.73
N HIS A 190 -8.42 -12.55 5.77
CA HIS A 190 -8.43 -11.97 7.11
C HIS A 190 -6.99 -11.93 7.66
N PRO A 191 -6.45 -10.77 8.05
CA PRO A 191 -5.12 -10.70 8.61
C PRO A 191 -5.07 -11.37 10.00
N ASP A 192 -4.05 -12.20 10.22
CA ASP A 192 -3.75 -12.79 11.54
C ASP A 192 -2.62 -11.98 12.22
N TYR A 193 -2.98 -10.87 12.81
CA TYR A 193 -2.01 -10.02 13.55
C TYR A 193 -1.42 -10.74 14.76
N GLY A 194 -2.13 -11.70 15.35
CA GLY A 194 -1.65 -12.50 16.48
C GLY A 194 -0.46 -13.41 16.14
N ALA A 195 -0.26 -13.73 14.87
CA ALA A 195 0.91 -14.47 14.39
C ALA A 195 2.16 -13.59 14.19
N VAL A 196 2.04 -12.26 14.13
CA VAL A 196 3.15 -11.32 13.93
C VAL A 196 4.01 -11.24 15.19
N ARG A 197 5.32 -11.39 15.03
CA ARG A 197 6.32 -11.29 16.13
C ARG A 197 7.24 -10.09 15.98
N ALA A 198 7.36 -9.54 14.77
CA ALA A 198 8.17 -8.36 14.50
C ALA A 198 7.50 -7.09 15.03
N SER A 199 8.30 -6.10 15.43
CA SER A 199 7.80 -4.76 15.72
C SER A 199 7.11 -4.16 14.49
N ALA A 200 6.05 -3.40 14.70
CA ALA A 200 5.27 -2.81 13.62
C ALA A 200 5.02 -1.33 13.84
N LEU A 201 5.09 -0.57 12.75
CA LEU A 201 4.60 0.81 12.66
C LEU A 201 3.40 0.81 11.71
N VAL A 202 2.29 1.36 12.16
CA VAL A 202 1.07 1.53 11.37
C VAL A 202 0.81 3.02 11.18
N ILE A 203 0.77 3.47 9.94
CA ILE A 203 0.52 4.85 9.55
C ILE A 203 -0.76 4.88 8.74
N ASP A 204 -1.81 5.43 9.32
CA ASP A 204 -3.16 5.44 8.74
C ASP A 204 -3.58 6.84 8.29
N ALA A 205 -4.25 6.93 7.16
CA ALA A 205 -5.00 8.12 6.77
C ALA A 205 -6.29 8.20 7.58
N VAL A 206 -6.53 9.34 8.24
CA VAL A 206 -7.81 9.60 8.89
C VAL A 206 -8.74 10.31 7.93
N ILE A 207 -9.88 9.69 7.66
CA ILE A 207 -10.91 10.23 6.78
C ILE A 207 -11.80 11.14 7.62
N ASP A 208 -11.67 12.46 7.44
CA ASP A 208 -12.43 13.45 8.21
C ASP A 208 -13.72 13.87 7.49
N SER A 209 -13.76 13.80 6.16
CA SER A 209 -14.89 14.29 5.38
C SER A 209 -14.99 13.66 3.99
N ALA A 210 -16.19 13.71 3.40
CA ALA A 210 -16.42 13.25 2.03
C ALA A 210 -15.61 14.04 0.96
N PRO A 211 -15.40 15.36 1.05
CA PRO A 211 -14.52 16.07 0.12
C PRO A 211 -13.05 15.63 0.15
N GLN A 212 -12.58 15.04 1.24
CA GLN A 212 -11.22 14.45 1.30
C GLN A 212 -11.12 13.20 0.41
N VAL A 213 -12.18 12.38 0.40
CA VAL A 213 -12.26 11.16 -0.43
C VAL A 213 -12.60 11.49 -1.89
N PHE A 214 -13.37 12.55 -2.10
CA PHE A 214 -13.87 13.02 -3.41
C PHE A 214 -13.43 14.47 -3.63
N PRO A 215 -12.20 14.74 -4.08
CA PRO A 215 -11.71 16.11 -4.28
C PRO A 215 -12.50 16.92 -5.31
N ASP A 216 -13.18 16.25 -6.25
CA ASP A 216 -14.08 16.86 -7.21
C ASP A 216 -15.49 17.18 -6.64
N TRP A 217 -15.64 17.17 -5.31
CA TRP A 217 -16.88 17.36 -4.56
C TRP A 217 -17.79 18.49 -5.11
N ALA A 218 -17.19 19.60 -5.50
CA ALA A 218 -17.92 20.75 -6.03
C ALA A 218 -18.64 20.44 -7.36
N ALA A 219 -18.10 19.51 -8.14
CA ALA A 219 -18.64 19.10 -9.44
C ALA A 219 -19.73 18.01 -9.32
N LEU A 220 -19.87 17.36 -8.14
CA LEU A 220 -20.88 16.33 -7.93
C LEU A 220 -22.28 16.94 -7.80
N ASP A 221 -23.26 16.33 -8.46
CA ASP A 221 -24.68 16.62 -8.24
C ASP A 221 -25.18 16.10 -6.87
N SER A 222 -26.41 16.46 -6.49
CA SER A 222 -26.97 16.11 -5.19
C SER A 222 -27.07 14.59 -4.96
N SER A 223 -27.40 13.81 -5.99
CA SER A 223 -27.52 12.35 -5.91
C SER A 223 -26.15 11.71 -5.66
N ARG A 224 -25.15 12.10 -6.44
CA ARG A 224 -23.77 11.63 -6.29
C ARG A 224 -23.18 12.05 -4.95
N ARG A 225 -23.41 13.28 -4.48
CA ARG A 225 -22.99 13.72 -3.13
C ARG A 225 -23.61 12.86 -2.02
N ASN A 226 -24.87 12.47 -2.14
CA ASN A 226 -25.51 11.59 -1.16
C ASN A 226 -24.88 10.19 -1.16
N THR A 227 -24.59 9.63 -2.33
CA THR A 227 -23.87 8.33 -2.44
C THR A 227 -22.45 8.45 -1.89
N ALA A 228 -21.70 9.51 -2.23
CA ALA A 228 -20.37 9.77 -1.72
C ALA A 228 -20.32 9.90 -0.18
N ARG A 229 -21.33 10.57 0.43
CA ARG A 229 -21.42 10.64 1.91
C ARG A 229 -21.63 9.26 2.54
N ARG A 230 -22.54 8.44 1.98
CA ARG A 230 -22.79 7.09 2.48
C ARG A 230 -21.55 6.23 2.36
N PHE A 231 -20.91 6.23 1.20
CA PHE A 231 -19.63 5.52 0.98
C PHE A 231 -18.55 6.00 1.96
N THR A 232 -18.38 7.31 2.13
CA THR A 232 -17.40 7.86 3.09
C THR A 232 -17.68 7.38 4.51
N ALA A 233 -18.96 7.37 4.93
CA ALA A 233 -19.32 6.87 6.26
C ALA A 233 -19.01 5.36 6.42
N ALA A 234 -19.27 4.55 5.40
CA ALA A 234 -18.93 3.13 5.39
C ALA A 234 -17.40 2.91 5.44
N LEU A 235 -16.65 3.68 4.66
CA LEU A 235 -15.19 3.64 4.64
C LEU A 235 -14.58 4.09 5.99
N GLN A 236 -15.14 5.13 6.62
CA GLN A 236 -14.76 5.57 7.97
C GLN A 236 -15.01 4.45 9.00
N ALA A 237 -16.18 3.83 8.97
CA ALA A 237 -16.52 2.74 9.88
C ALA A 237 -15.56 1.54 9.72
N TRP A 238 -15.26 1.16 8.48
CA TRP A 238 -14.31 0.10 8.15
C TRP A 238 -12.90 0.44 8.67
N ALA A 239 -12.42 1.66 8.44
CA ALA A 239 -11.10 2.11 8.91
C ALA A 239 -11.01 2.16 10.44
N VAL A 240 -12.08 2.64 11.13
CA VAL A 240 -12.15 2.65 12.60
C VAL A 240 -12.11 1.22 13.16
N ALA A 241 -12.85 0.29 12.56
CA ALA A 241 -12.84 -1.12 12.95
C ALA A 241 -11.46 -1.75 12.75
N GLY A 242 -10.79 -1.46 11.64
CA GLY A 242 -9.43 -1.90 11.34
C GLY A 242 -8.43 -1.43 12.40
N ARG A 243 -8.41 -0.13 12.70
CA ARG A 243 -7.53 0.44 13.75
C ARG A 243 -7.81 -0.15 15.13
N ALA A 244 -9.08 -0.33 15.48
CA ALA A 244 -9.45 -0.98 16.76
C ALA A 244 -8.95 -2.43 16.83
N ARG A 245 -9.02 -3.16 15.71
CA ARG A 245 -8.51 -4.52 15.61
C ARG A 245 -6.98 -4.56 15.76
N VAL A 246 -6.24 -3.68 15.08
CA VAL A 246 -4.78 -3.56 15.21
C VAL A 246 -4.39 -3.30 16.67
N ARG A 247 -5.03 -2.33 17.33
CA ARG A 247 -4.74 -2.03 18.77
C ARG A 247 -4.96 -3.24 19.67
N ARG A 248 -5.93 -4.09 19.36
CA ARG A 248 -6.24 -5.29 20.16
C ARG A 248 -5.31 -6.46 19.85
N GLU A 249 -5.02 -6.71 18.58
CA GLU A 249 -4.36 -7.92 18.10
C GLU A 249 -2.86 -7.77 17.86
N LEU A 250 -2.38 -6.51 17.74
CA LEU A 250 -0.97 -6.15 17.59
C LEU A 250 -0.57 -5.09 18.62
N PRO A 251 -0.66 -5.40 19.94
CA PRO A 251 -0.58 -4.40 21.01
C PRO A 251 0.78 -3.70 21.12
N GLY A 252 1.83 -4.21 20.46
CA GLY A 252 3.15 -3.58 20.40
C GLY A 252 3.36 -2.66 19.20
N ALA A 253 2.36 -2.48 18.34
CA ALA A 253 2.48 -1.60 17.19
C ALA A 253 2.50 -0.11 17.59
N GLU A 254 3.41 0.65 16.97
CA GLU A 254 3.36 2.11 17.00
C GLU A 254 2.30 2.59 15.97
N LEU A 255 1.44 3.52 16.39
CA LEU A 255 0.35 4.01 15.54
C LEU A 255 0.52 5.49 15.29
N LEU A 256 0.46 5.89 14.02
CA LEU A 256 0.42 7.27 13.57
C LEU A 256 -0.84 7.49 12.73
N GLU A 257 -1.72 8.35 13.20
CA GLU A 257 -2.94 8.75 12.49
C GLU A 257 -2.72 10.12 11.84
N LEU A 258 -2.87 10.20 10.50
CA LEU A 258 -2.62 11.40 9.73
C LEU A 258 -3.95 12.00 9.25
N HIS A 259 -4.35 13.11 9.87
CA HIS A 259 -5.51 13.89 9.45
C HIS A 259 -5.24 14.65 8.16
N GLY A 260 -6.20 14.67 7.26
CA GLY A 260 -6.06 15.31 5.94
C GLY A 260 -5.21 14.53 4.93
N ALA A 261 -4.62 13.40 5.32
CA ALA A 261 -3.92 12.53 4.40
C ALA A 261 -4.90 11.81 3.46
N ASN A 262 -4.46 11.53 2.23
CA ASN A 262 -5.16 10.59 1.37
C ASN A 262 -4.59 9.17 1.55
N HIS A 263 -5.18 8.19 0.88
CA HIS A 263 -4.76 6.79 0.93
C HIS A 263 -3.26 6.57 0.63
N TYR A 264 -2.64 7.41 -0.19
CA TYR A 264 -1.21 7.42 -0.46
C TYR A 264 -0.50 8.32 0.57
N VAL A 265 -0.48 7.90 1.84
CA VAL A 265 0.07 8.69 2.96
C VAL A 265 1.51 9.16 2.71
N PHE A 266 2.32 8.32 2.06
CA PHE A 266 3.72 8.61 1.71
C PHE A 266 3.86 9.67 0.60
N SER A 267 2.80 9.91 -0.18
CA SER A 267 2.74 10.94 -1.22
C SER A 267 2.08 12.22 -0.72
N SER A 268 1.04 12.12 0.12
CA SER A 268 0.32 13.28 0.65
C SER A 268 1.01 13.92 1.86
N HIS A 269 1.67 13.12 2.71
CA HIS A 269 2.35 13.55 3.94
C HIS A 269 3.79 13.00 4.01
N PRO A 270 4.62 13.23 2.97
CA PRO A 270 5.92 12.57 2.84
C PRO A 270 6.90 12.92 3.95
N ALA A 271 6.81 14.11 4.55
CA ALA A 271 7.72 14.53 5.61
C ALA A 271 7.43 13.79 6.92
N GLU A 272 6.16 13.75 7.34
CA GLU A 272 5.69 13.10 8.55
C GLU A 272 5.91 11.59 8.48
N VAL A 273 5.58 10.97 7.34
CA VAL A 273 5.78 9.54 7.11
C VAL A 273 7.27 9.20 7.11
N THR A 274 8.12 10.01 6.44
CA THR A 274 9.57 9.79 6.46
C THR A 274 10.13 9.89 7.87
N GLN A 275 9.73 10.89 8.64
CA GLN A 275 10.18 11.09 10.02
C GLN A 275 9.80 9.90 10.91
N ALA A 276 8.54 9.47 10.86
CA ALA A 276 8.06 8.34 11.65
C ALA A 276 8.77 7.03 11.27
N MET A 277 8.91 6.75 9.97
CA MET A 277 9.62 5.56 9.50
C MET A 277 11.10 5.57 9.90
N ARG A 278 11.80 6.70 9.74
CA ARG A 278 13.23 6.80 10.16
C ARG A 278 13.40 6.58 11.66
N ALA A 279 12.52 7.16 12.48
CA ALA A 279 12.54 6.96 13.93
C ALA A 279 12.28 5.50 14.31
N PHE A 280 11.34 4.84 13.62
CA PHE A 280 11.00 3.44 13.88
C PHE A 280 12.07 2.46 13.38
N LEU A 281 12.64 2.68 12.19
CA LEU A 281 13.64 1.81 11.55
C LEU A 281 15.08 2.04 12.07
N ALA A 282 15.30 2.92 13.04
CA ALA A 282 16.62 3.22 13.58
C ALA A 282 17.29 1.95 14.18
N PRO A 283 18.61 1.72 13.94
CA PRO A 283 19.33 0.50 14.33
C PRO A 283 19.24 0.12 15.80
N ASP A 284 19.15 1.12 16.69
CA ASP A 284 19.10 0.89 18.13
C ASP A 284 17.81 0.19 18.61
N ARG A 285 16.77 0.15 17.77
CA ARG A 285 15.51 -0.54 18.05
C ARG A 285 15.49 -2.02 17.62
N GLU A 286 16.39 -2.44 16.75
CA GLU A 286 16.47 -3.83 16.29
C GLU A 286 16.78 -4.82 17.43
N HIS A 287 17.37 -4.33 18.54
CA HIS A 287 17.79 -5.12 19.71
C HIS A 287 16.89 -4.92 20.94
N ALA A 288 15.89 -4.06 20.90
CA ALA A 288 14.94 -3.92 21.97
C ALA A 288 13.93 -5.09 21.95
N ALA A 289 14.24 -6.15 22.68
CA ALA A 289 13.25 -7.18 22.98
C ALA A 289 11.99 -6.53 23.57
N PRO A 290 10.77 -7.03 23.26
CA PRO A 290 9.55 -6.51 23.86
C PRO A 290 9.72 -6.54 25.39
N SER A 291 9.59 -5.36 26.01
CA SER A 291 9.70 -5.20 27.46
C SER A 291 8.70 -6.16 28.12
N ALA A 292 9.20 -7.18 28.80
CA ALA A 292 8.37 -8.05 29.61
C ALA A 292 7.67 -7.16 30.68
N LEU A 293 6.35 -7.19 30.69
CA LEU A 293 5.56 -6.59 31.79
C LEU A 293 6.08 -7.13 33.09
N PRO A 294 6.30 -6.29 34.13
CA PRO A 294 6.69 -6.77 35.42
C PRO A 294 5.60 -7.70 35.97
N PRO A 295 5.97 -8.82 36.64
CA PRO A 295 4.99 -9.71 37.24
C PRO A 295 4.18 -8.91 38.25
N GLY A 296 2.84 -8.95 38.08
CA GLY A 296 1.91 -8.33 39.01
C GLY A 296 2.17 -8.84 40.42
N GLY A 297 2.55 -7.94 41.31
CA GLY A 297 2.68 -8.22 42.71
C GLY A 297 1.31 -8.57 43.31
N SER A 298 1.31 -9.67 44.00
CA SER A 298 0.22 -10.20 44.83
C SER A 298 -0.35 -9.20 45.84
#